data_396bbc789f7b06af27d0b67bb9d196ae
#
_entry.id   396bbc789f7b06af27d0b67bb9d196ae
#
_cell.length_a   1.000
_cell.length_b   1.000
_cell.length_c   1.000
_cell.angle_alpha   90.00
_cell.angle_beta   90.00
_cell.angle_gamma   90.00
#
_symmetry.space_group_name_H-M   'P 1'
#
loop_
_entity.id
_entity.type
_entity.pdbx_description
1 polymer ?
#
loop_
_entity_poly.entity_id
_entity_poly.type
_entity_poly.pdbx_seq_one_letter_code
_entity_poly.pdbx_strand_id
1 'polypeptide(L)'
;MNNTKLGPGVPDQSFFSPIAIVSAGCVFAGSPNLESLWQLVASGQNASSEVPSGRWVLDPATLRADSMAQADKVHTTRGFFAQIPERNPEKYPLPQEMLQKLDAGSLFGLEAANQALKGKIEKLDRQRVGVILGHIALPTEGTCKLNLQVLGKVLSEAAGLPVPEECLGVEPSWLSQPAALPANLIAKAFNLGGPCFTLDAACASSFYALKLASDALYYRRADAVLAGGVSGADSLYTHMGFSQLRALSMSGNCRPFDHRGDGLMVGEGAGIFLLKRLQDAIDAGDEILGVIRGIGLSNDIGGGLLAPNSEGQLRAMRAAYQQSGLKPSDIDLIECHAAGTPVGDGVEFSSMAELWKSESYKANQCVIGSVKSNVGHVLTAAGGAGLAKVLAGLSRQQLPPTAGFEACSSSIKINSSAFRVLKTVQPWERRQADIPRRAALSGFGFGGINAHVLVEEWIGQKLQVAEPQAEHGPLAVVSVAARNAGDIS
;
A
#
# COMPACT_ATOMS: atom_id res chain seq x y z
N MET A 1 -27.37 43.57 8.23
CA MET A 1 -26.02 43.69 8.79
C MET A 1 -26.04 43.08 10.19
N ASN A 2 -25.76 41.80 10.32
CA ASN A 2 -25.53 41.16 11.60
C ASN A 2 -24.25 40.34 11.47
N ASN A 3 -23.17 40.92 12.03
CA ASN A 3 -21.91 40.25 12.25
C ASN A 3 -22.11 39.18 13.33
N THR A 4 -22.40 37.94 12.95
CA THR A 4 -22.23 36.80 13.83
C THR A 4 -20.74 36.48 13.89
N LYS A 5 -20.10 36.89 14.98
CA LYS A 5 -18.78 36.45 15.38
C LYS A 5 -18.80 34.92 15.42
N LEU A 6 -18.00 34.27 14.57
CA LEU A 6 -17.63 32.88 14.72
C LEU A 6 -17.10 32.70 16.14
N GLY A 7 -17.66 31.73 16.84
CA GLY A 7 -17.31 31.39 18.21
C GLY A 7 -15.84 30.88 18.33
N PRO A 8 -15.36 30.69 19.56
CA PRO A 8 -13.95 30.45 19.85
C PRO A 8 -13.45 29.21 19.16
N GLY A 9 -12.33 29.42 18.48
CA GLY A 9 -11.35 28.50 17.90
C GLY A 9 -11.75 27.06 17.65
N VAL A 10 -11.73 26.67 16.36
CA VAL A 10 -11.52 25.27 15.98
C VAL A 10 -10.34 24.76 16.82
N PRO A 11 -10.50 23.70 17.62
CA PRO A 11 -9.40 23.16 18.38
C PRO A 11 -8.24 22.87 17.43
N ASP A 12 -7.05 23.24 17.82
CA ASP A 12 -5.82 22.98 17.11
C ASP A 12 -5.67 21.43 16.96
N GLN A 13 -6.07 20.89 15.80
CA GLN A 13 -6.00 19.48 15.46
C GLN A 13 -4.55 19.01 15.20
N SER A 14 -3.57 19.71 15.77
CA SER A 14 -2.18 19.62 15.37
C SER A 14 -1.44 18.40 15.88
N PHE A 15 -1.98 17.54 16.74
CA PHE A 15 -1.23 16.42 17.25
C PHE A 15 -1.88 15.05 16.91
N PHE A 16 -1.11 14.22 16.21
CA PHE A 16 -1.42 12.81 15.99
C PHE A 16 -1.04 11.99 17.23
N SER A 17 -1.98 11.22 17.76
CA SER A 17 -1.66 10.31 18.87
C SER A 17 -0.76 9.17 18.37
N PRO A 18 0.44 8.96 18.94
CA PRO A 18 1.37 7.95 18.47
C PRO A 18 0.77 6.54 18.50
N ILE A 19 0.94 5.79 17.41
CA ILE A 19 0.44 4.43 17.26
C ILE A 19 1.62 3.46 17.17
N ALA A 20 1.65 2.47 18.05
CA ALA A 20 2.64 1.41 18.04
C ALA A 20 2.31 0.35 16.99
N ILE A 21 3.30 -0.04 16.20
CA ILE A 21 3.27 -1.24 15.37
C ILE A 21 3.91 -2.37 16.18
N VAL A 22 3.11 -3.32 16.63
CA VAL A 22 3.56 -4.38 17.56
C VAL A 22 3.81 -5.72 16.89
N SER A 23 3.40 -5.87 15.64
CA SER A 23 3.69 -7.03 14.80
C SER A 23 3.47 -6.71 13.33
N ALA A 24 4.08 -7.52 12.45
CA ALA A 24 3.96 -7.39 11.00
C ALA A 24 3.94 -8.76 10.34
N GLY A 25 3.16 -8.89 9.27
CA GLY A 25 3.20 -10.04 8.38
C GLY A 25 3.13 -9.59 6.93
N CYS A 26 3.79 -10.30 6.04
CA CYS A 26 3.74 -9.98 4.62
C CYS A 26 3.97 -11.20 3.72
N VAL A 27 3.44 -11.09 2.51
CA VAL A 27 3.67 -12.04 1.41
C VAL A 27 3.82 -11.23 0.14
N PHE A 28 4.99 -11.30 -0.50
CA PHE A 28 5.28 -10.65 -1.78
C PHE A 28 6.09 -11.60 -2.68
N ALA A 29 6.30 -11.23 -3.93
CA ALA A 29 7.15 -12.00 -4.84
C ALA A 29 8.52 -12.26 -4.22
N GLY A 30 8.98 -13.51 -4.22
CA GLY A 30 10.23 -13.95 -3.62
C GLY A 30 10.34 -13.75 -2.09
N SER A 31 9.25 -13.31 -1.43
CA SER A 31 9.27 -12.89 -0.03
C SER A 31 8.01 -13.35 0.71
N PRO A 32 7.96 -14.62 1.16
CA PRO A 32 6.82 -15.17 1.89
C PRO A 32 6.66 -14.64 3.31
N ASN A 33 7.59 -13.83 3.83
CA ASN A 33 7.55 -13.21 5.15
C ASN A 33 8.50 -12.01 5.23
N LEU A 34 8.51 -11.32 6.38
CA LEU A 34 9.32 -10.12 6.62
C LEU A 34 10.83 -10.38 6.54
N GLU A 35 11.29 -11.54 7.01
CA GLU A 35 12.72 -11.91 6.97
C GLU A 35 13.19 -12.08 5.52
N SER A 36 12.44 -12.83 4.71
CA SER A 36 12.76 -13.02 3.29
C SER A 36 12.68 -11.72 2.50
N LEU A 37 11.73 -10.83 2.84
CA LEU A 37 11.64 -9.51 2.23
C LEU A 37 12.92 -8.69 2.50
N TRP A 38 13.40 -8.72 3.74
CA TRP A 38 14.64 -8.02 4.04
C TRP A 38 15.85 -8.61 3.31
N GLN A 39 15.97 -9.93 3.26
CA GLN A 39 17.05 -10.59 2.53
C GLN A 39 17.07 -10.20 1.05
N LEU A 40 15.87 -10.17 0.41
CA LEU A 40 15.72 -9.72 -0.97
C LEU A 40 16.13 -8.25 -1.14
N VAL A 41 15.66 -7.37 -0.25
CA VAL A 41 15.98 -5.93 -0.28
C VAL A 41 17.47 -5.71 -0.05
N ALA A 42 18.05 -6.31 0.99
CA ALA A 42 19.43 -6.13 1.38
C ALA A 42 20.42 -6.63 0.32
N SER A 43 20.05 -7.69 -0.42
CA SER A 43 20.87 -8.20 -1.53
C SER A 43 20.85 -7.29 -2.77
N GLY A 44 19.96 -6.28 -2.82
CA GLY A 44 19.80 -5.42 -3.99
C GLY A 44 19.21 -6.14 -5.21
N GLN A 45 18.62 -7.31 -5.01
CA GLN A 45 17.99 -8.11 -6.07
C GLN A 45 16.50 -7.78 -6.21
N ASN A 46 15.90 -8.20 -7.31
CA ASN A 46 14.47 -8.15 -7.53
C ASN A 46 13.90 -9.56 -7.76
N ALA A 47 12.63 -9.74 -7.45
CA ALA A 47 11.93 -11.00 -7.58
C ALA A 47 11.09 -11.11 -8.87
N SER A 48 11.37 -10.30 -9.89
CA SER A 48 10.63 -10.37 -11.16
C SER A 48 10.91 -11.69 -11.89
N SER A 49 9.88 -12.26 -12.47
CA SER A 49 9.94 -13.47 -13.28
C SER A 49 9.06 -13.34 -14.51
N GLU A 50 9.23 -14.24 -15.48
CA GLU A 50 8.18 -14.44 -16.49
C GLU A 50 6.91 -14.94 -15.79
N VAL A 51 5.76 -14.72 -16.43
CA VAL A 51 4.49 -15.21 -15.91
C VAL A 51 4.51 -16.72 -15.71
N PRO A 52 4.17 -17.22 -14.50
CA PRO A 52 4.15 -18.65 -14.24
C PRO A 52 3.12 -19.39 -15.12
N SER A 53 3.41 -20.62 -15.49
CA SER A 53 2.48 -21.46 -16.27
C SER A 53 1.11 -21.55 -15.58
N GLY A 54 0.06 -21.38 -16.35
CA GLY A 54 -1.33 -21.41 -15.87
C GLY A 54 -1.77 -20.16 -15.07
N ARG A 55 -0.91 -19.14 -14.91
CA ARG A 55 -1.29 -17.91 -14.23
C ARG A 55 -2.17 -17.00 -15.08
N TRP A 56 -1.96 -16.98 -16.38
CA TRP A 56 -2.83 -16.31 -17.34
C TRP A 56 -3.71 -17.32 -18.06
N VAL A 57 -4.95 -16.94 -18.32
CA VAL A 57 -5.91 -17.75 -19.06
C VAL A 57 -5.55 -17.84 -20.55
N LEU A 58 -4.80 -16.87 -21.08
CA LEU A 58 -4.33 -16.84 -22.46
C LEU A 58 -2.82 -17.11 -22.52
N ASP A 59 -2.34 -17.67 -23.62
CA ASP A 59 -0.90 -17.93 -23.83
C ASP A 59 -0.12 -16.61 -23.87
N PRO A 60 0.81 -16.40 -22.95
CA PRO A 60 1.61 -15.18 -22.88
C PRO A 60 2.37 -14.86 -24.17
N ALA A 61 2.81 -15.87 -24.92
CA ALA A 61 3.53 -15.68 -26.17
C ALA A 61 2.68 -14.97 -27.23
N THR A 62 1.37 -15.18 -27.21
CA THR A 62 0.43 -14.54 -28.16
C THR A 62 0.05 -13.11 -27.75
N LEU A 63 0.33 -12.71 -26.51
CA LEU A 63 -0.12 -11.46 -25.94
C LEU A 63 0.92 -10.35 -25.96
N ARG A 64 2.21 -10.66 -26.18
CA ARG A 64 3.29 -9.67 -26.15
C ARG A 64 3.14 -8.68 -27.31
N ALA A 65 3.23 -7.40 -26.99
CA ALA A 65 3.21 -6.32 -27.97
C ALA A 65 4.58 -6.16 -28.65
N ASP A 66 4.56 -5.87 -29.95
CA ASP A 66 5.74 -5.48 -30.71
C ASP A 66 6.01 -3.97 -30.64
N SER A 67 5.02 -3.18 -30.21
CA SER A 67 5.09 -1.72 -30.05
C SER A 67 4.15 -1.21 -28.98
N MET A 68 4.42 -0.01 -28.43
CA MET A 68 3.58 0.65 -27.41
C MET A 68 2.16 1.02 -27.87
N ALA A 69 1.90 1.01 -29.15
CA ALA A 69 0.59 1.43 -29.73
C ALA A 69 -0.34 0.24 -30.02
N GLN A 70 0.09 -0.99 -29.77
CA GLN A 70 -0.68 -2.17 -30.12
C GLN A 70 -1.77 -2.44 -29.08
N ALA A 71 -3.03 -2.40 -29.54
CA ALA A 71 -4.20 -2.70 -28.70
C ALA A 71 -4.22 -4.20 -28.33
N ASP A 72 -4.86 -4.49 -27.20
CA ASP A 72 -5.10 -5.86 -26.69
C ASP A 72 -3.82 -6.71 -26.56
N LYS A 73 -2.69 -6.05 -26.26
CA LYS A 73 -1.39 -6.65 -26.02
C LYS A 73 -0.78 -6.11 -24.74
N VAL A 74 0.14 -6.86 -24.18
CA VAL A 74 0.93 -6.46 -23.00
C VAL A 74 2.34 -6.08 -23.42
N HIS A 75 2.91 -5.05 -22.79
CA HIS A 75 4.28 -4.60 -23.08
C HIS A 75 5.33 -5.64 -22.63
N THR A 76 5.04 -6.37 -21.57
CA THR A 76 5.92 -7.42 -21.04
C THR A 76 5.08 -8.53 -20.42
N THR A 77 5.60 -9.75 -20.48
CA THR A 77 5.07 -10.93 -19.78
C THR A 77 5.74 -11.12 -18.42
N ARG A 78 6.69 -10.26 -18.07
CA ARG A 78 7.35 -10.27 -16.75
C ARG A 78 6.51 -9.52 -15.73
N GLY A 79 6.55 -10.02 -14.47
CA GLY A 79 5.86 -9.42 -13.33
C GLY A 79 6.48 -9.87 -12.02
N PHE A 80 5.89 -9.46 -10.92
CA PHE A 80 6.31 -9.84 -9.58
C PHE A 80 5.22 -10.73 -8.96
N PHE A 81 5.31 -12.02 -9.23
CA PHE A 81 4.32 -13.01 -8.84
C PHE A 81 4.65 -13.59 -7.47
N ALA A 82 3.74 -13.41 -6.50
CA ALA A 82 3.89 -14.00 -5.18
C ALA A 82 3.48 -15.48 -5.20
N GLN A 83 4.14 -16.27 -4.36
CA GLN A 83 3.74 -17.64 -4.14
C GLN A 83 2.41 -17.69 -3.41
N ILE A 84 1.41 -18.35 -4.01
CA ILE A 84 0.08 -18.52 -3.40
C ILE A 84 0.23 -19.40 -2.16
N PRO A 85 -0.20 -18.94 -0.96
CA PRO A 85 -0.13 -19.72 0.27
C PRO A 85 -0.98 -21.01 0.18
N GLU A 86 -0.55 -22.03 0.91
CA GLU A 86 -1.30 -23.29 1.02
C GLU A 86 -2.69 -23.06 1.63
N ARG A 87 -3.68 -23.77 1.10
CA ARG A 87 -5.07 -23.76 1.57
C ARG A 87 -5.25 -24.75 2.73
N ASN A 88 -4.61 -24.43 3.87
CA ASN A 88 -4.54 -25.30 5.04
C ASN A 88 -5.48 -24.84 6.16
N PRO A 89 -6.54 -25.62 6.53
CA PRO A 89 -7.47 -25.27 7.60
C PRO A 89 -6.84 -25.24 9.00
N GLU A 90 -5.76 -25.96 9.23
CA GLU A 90 -5.03 -25.90 10.51
C GLU A 90 -4.35 -24.54 10.69
N LYS A 91 -3.93 -23.94 9.59
CA LYS A 91 -3.29 -22.63 9.57
C LYS A 91 -4.32 -21.49 9.55
N TYR A 92 -5.39 -21.67 8.78
CA TYR A 92 -6.50 -20.72 8.68
C TYR A 92 -7.78 -21.43 9.09
N PRO A 93 -8.31 -21.21 10.30
CA PRO A 93 -9.48 -21.94 10.82
C PRO A 93 -10.77 -21.58 10.06
N LEU A 94 -10.82 -21.98 8.80
CA LEU A 94 -11.94 -21.86 7.86
C LEU A 94 -12.25 -23.23 7.24
N PRO A 95 -13.48 -23.48 6.79
CA PRO A 95 -13.81 -24.74 6.11
C PRO A 95 -12.92 -24.98 4.89
N GLN A 96 -12.44 -26.22 4.73
CA GLN A 96 -11.57 -26.63 3.61
C GLN A 96 -12.19 -26.28 2.25
N GLU A 97 -13.48 -26.54 2.09
CA GLU A 97 -14.20 -26.21 0.86
C GLU A 97 -14.17 -24.72 0.52
N MET A 98 -14.28 -23.86 1.54
CA MET A 98 -14.15 -22.40 1.37
C MET A 98 -12.73 -22.03 0.93
N LEU A 99 -11.70 -22.56 1.63
CA LEU A 99 -10.29 -22.28 1.31
C LEU A 99 -9.93 -22.66 -0.12
N GLN A 100 -10.46 -23.76 -0.66
CA GLN A 100 -10.21 -24.22 -2.03
C GLN A 100 -10.74 -23.24 -3.09
N LYS A 101 -11.75 -22.46 -2.76
CA LYS A 101 -12.44 -21.54 -3.70
C LYS A 101 -11.95 -20.09 -3.59
N LEU A 102 -11.00 -19.78 -2.68
CA LEU A 102 -10.49 -18.41 -2.50
C LEU A 102 -9.50 -18.01 -3.60
N ASP A 103 -9.64 -16.77 -4.07
CA ASP A 103 -8.64 -16.12 -4.91
C ASP A 103 -7.34 -15.86 -4.16
N ALA A 104 -6.25 -15.71 -4.92
CA ALA A 104 -4.91 -15.49 -4.40
C ALA A 104 -4.84 -14.30 -3.42
N GLY A 105 -5.52 -13.19 -3.70
CA GLY A 105 -5.54 -12.01 -2.83
C GLY A 105 -6.07 -12.31 -1.44
N SER A 106 -7.15 -13.08 -1.32
CA SER A 106 -7.69 -13.51 -0.03
C SER A 106 -6.71 -14.37 0.76
N LEU A 107 -5.99 -15.27 0.08
CA LEU A 107 -4.96 -16.12 0.69
C LEU A 107 -3.74 -15.31 1.13
N PHE A 108 -3.30 -14.32 0.35
CA PHE A 108 -2.22 -13.40 0.75
C PHE A 108 -2.60 -12.64 2.02
N GLY A 109 -3.83 -12.13 2.09
CA GLY A 109 -4.35 -11.44 3.28
C GLY A 109 -4.40 -12.34 4.51
N LEU A 110 -4.92 -13.56 4.38
CA LEU A 110 -4.95 -14.56 5.47
C LEU A 110 -3.54 -14.90 5.97
N GLU A 111 -2.60 -15.13 5.07
CA GLU A 111 -1.22 -15.44 5.43
C GLU A 111 -0.54 -14.30 6.16
N ALA A 112 -0.62 -13.07 5.61
CA ALA A 112 -0.02 -11.89 6.24
C ALA A 112 -0.64 -11.61 7.62
N ALA A 113 -1.97 -11.77 7.76
CA ALA A 113 -2.65 -11.62 9.06
C ALA A 113 -2.25 -12.72 10.05
N ASN A 114 -2.12 -13.97 9.60
CA ASN A 114 -1.66 -15.07 10.45
C ASN A 114 -0.26 -14.81 11.00
N GLN A 115 0.66 -14.30 10.15
CA GLN A 115 2.00 -13.92 10.60
C GLN A 115 1.95 -12.77 11.63
N ALA A 116 1.14 -11.74 11.37
CA ALA A 116 1.01 -10.60 12.27
C ALA A 116 0.36 -10.95 13.61
N LEU A 117 -0.50 -11.98 13.66
CA LEU A 117 -1.17 -12.44 14.88
C LEU A 117 -0.40 -13.50 15.65
N LYS A 118 0.63 -14.12 15.05
CA LYS A 118 1.39 -15.22 15.66
C LYS A 118 2.00 -14.80 16.99
N GLY A 119 1.65 -15.51 18.08
CA GLY A 119 2.12 -15.23 19.45
C GLY A 119 1.58 -13.93 20.06
N LYS A 120 0.61 -13.29 19.42
CA LYS A 120 -0.04 -12.06 19.92
C LYS A 120 -1.53 -12.29 20.21
N ILE A 121 -2.21 -13.12 19.43
CA ILE A 121 -3.68 -13.25 19.44
C ILE A 121 -4.23 -13.74 20.78
N GLU A 122 -3.48 -14.52 21.54
CA GLU A 122 -3.88 -15.03 22.86
C GLU A 122 -3.93 -13.94 23.94
N LYS A 123 -3.23 -12.81 23.69
CA LYS A 123 -3.15 -11.66 24.61
C LYS A 123 -4.15 -10.56 24.28
N LEU A 124 -4.95 -10.74 23.20
CA LEU A 124 -5.88 -9.73 22.71
C LEU A 124 -7.33 -10.06 23.12
N ASP A 125 -8.10 -9.04 23.50
CA ASP A 125 -9.55 -9.15 23.49
C ASP A 125 -10.04 -9.15 22.04
N ARG A 126 -10.32 -10.33 21.50
CA ARG A 126 -10.68 -10.53 20.09
C ARG A 126 -11.93 -9.74 19.69
N GLN A 127 -12.86 -9.46 20.62
CA GLN A 127 -14.06 -8.68 20.34
C GLN A 127 -13.73 -7.20 20.07
N ARG A 128 -12.54 -6.77 20.48
CA ARG A 128 -12.05 -5.41 20.32
C ARG A 128 -10.88 -5.30 19.32
N VAL A 129 -10.66 -6.34 18.51
CA VAL A 129 -9.67 -6.32 17.42
C VAL A 129 -10.37 -6.05 16.09
N GLY A 130 -9.98 -4.96 15.42
CA GLY A 130 -10.48 -4.60 14.09
C GLY A 130 -9.61 -5.12 12.94
N VAL A 131 -10.17 -5.09 11.71
CA VAL A 131 -9.48 -5.40 10.45
C VAL A 131 -9.82 -4.34 9.43
N ILE A 132 -8.86 -3.49 9.05
CA ILE A 132 -9.05 -2.41 8.08
C ILE A 132 -7.97 -2.51 7.01
N LEU A 133 -8.35 -2.85 5.77
CA LEU A 133 -7.42 -3.15 4.70
C LEU A 133 -7.66 -2.30 3.46
N GLY A 134 -6.58 -1.85 2.84
CA GLY A 134 -6.60 -1.39 1.46
C GLY A 134 -6.78 -2.57 0.50
N HIS A 135 -7.83 -2.52 -0.31
CA HIS A 135 -8.10 -3.55 -1.32
C HIS A 135 -8.82 -2.93 -2.51
N ILE A 136 -8.32 -3.16 -3.72
CA ILE A 136 -8.89 -2.59 -4.94
C ILE A 136 -10.00 -3.47 -5.50
N ALA A 137 -11.07 -2.84 -5.96
CA ALA A 137 -12.19 -3.53 -6.62
C ALA A 137 -11.91 -3.82 -8.11
N LEU A 138 -10.72 -4.37 -8.41
CA LEU A 138 -10.39 -4.87 -9.75
C LEU A 138 -10.82 -6.34 -9.89
N PRO A 139 -11.04 -6.81 -11.14
CA PRO A 139 -11.34 -8.21 -11.39
C PRO A 139 -10.28 -9.12 -10.79
N THR A 140 -10.74 -10.15 -10.09
CA THR A 140 -9.93 -11.27 -9.63
C THR A 140 -9.95 -12.38 -10.68
N GLU A 141 -9.10 -13.40 -10.53
CA GLU A 141 -9.13 -14.57 -11.40
C GLU A 141 -10.53 -15.22 -11.43
N GLY A 142 -11.18 -15.35 -10.25
CA GLY A 142 -12.54 -15.88 -10.17
C GLY A 142 -13.56 -15.01 -10.89
N THR A 143 -13.48 -13.69 -10.73
CA THR A 143 -14.38 -12.75 -11.42
C THR A 143 -14.15 -12.77 -12.94
N CYS A 144 -12.91 -12.89 -13.39
CA CYS A 144 -12.61 -13.03 -14.83
C CYS A 144 -13.21 -14.32 -15.41
N LYS A 145 -13.10 -15.44 -14.68
CA LYS A 145 -13.76 -16.70 -15.07
C LYS A 145 -15.29 -16.58 -15.14
N LEU A 146 -15.90 -15.93 -14.15
CA LEU A 146 -17.34 -15.65 -14.16
C LEU A 146 -17.75 -14.81 -15.38
N ASN A 147 -17.02 -13.74 -15.66
CA ASN A 147 -17.26 -12.89 -16.81
C ASN A 147 -17.14 -13.67 -18.13
N LEU A 148 -16.12 -14.53 -18.25
CA LEU A 148 -15.96 -15.40 -19.40
C LEU A 148 -17.15 -16.32 -19.58
N GLN A 149 -17.67 -16.93 -18.53
CA GLN A 149 -18.86 -17.79 -18.59
C GLN A 149 -20.13 -17.07 -18.98
N VAL A 150 -20.37 -15.88 -18.41
CA VAL A 150 -21.61 -15.12 -18.67
C VAL A 150 -21.54 -14.40 -20.01
N LEU A 151 -20.49 -13.61 -20.23
CA LEU A 151 -20.35 -12.76 -21.41
C LEU A 151 -19.75 -13.51 -22.61
N GLY A 152 -18.79 -14.42 -22.36
CA GLY A 152 -18.12 -15.17 -23.41
C GLY A 152 -19.09 -16.01 -24.23
N LYS A 153 -20.07 -16.66 -23.57
CA LYS A 153 -21.13 -17.39 -24.24
C LYS A 153 -21.98 -16.47 -25.15
N VAL A 154 -22.48 -15.37 -24.56
CA VAL A 154 -23.34 -14.42 -25.27
C VAL A 154 -22.61 -13.78 -26.46
N LEU A 155 -21.34 -13.38 -26.25
CA LEU A 155 -20.53 -12.77 -27.30
C LEU A 155 -20.17 -13.76 -28.42
N SER A 156 -19.84 -15.02 -28.06
CA SER A 156 -19.57 -16.07 -29.05
C SER A 156 -20.80 -16.37 -29.92
N GLU A 157 -21.96 -16.53 -29.27
CA GLU A 157 -23.23 -16.73 -29.99
C GLU A 157 -23.57 -15.54 -30.91
N ALA A 158 -23.41 -14.31 -30.41
CA ALA A 158 -23.66 -13.10 -31.21
C ALA A 158 -22.68 -12.93 -32.39
N ALA A 159 -21.45 -13.41 -32.25
CA ALA A 159 -20.43 -13.38 -33.28
C ALA A 159 -20.48 -14.60 -34.23
N GLY A 160 -21.37 -15.55 -34.00
CA GLY A 160 -21.42 -16.80 -34.76
C GLY A 160 -20.19 -17.70 -34.55
N LEU A 161 -19.53 -17.57 -33.43
CA LEU A 161 -18.35 -18.36 -33.08
C LEU A 161 -18.70 -19.54 -32.14
N PRO A 162 -17.92 -20.63 -32.11
CA PRO A 162 -18.13 -21.68 -31.15
C PRO A 162 -17.91 -21.15 -29.71
N VAL A 163 -18.78 -21.57 -28.80
CA VAL A 163 -18.62 -21.22 -27.38
C VAL A 163 -17.42 -21.97 -26.81
N PRO A 164 -16.39 -21.29 -26.27
CA PRO A 164 -15.24 -21.94 -25.66
C PRO A 164 -15.65 -22.85 -24.50
N GLU A 165 -14.95 -23.98 -24.33
CA GLU A 165 -15.22 -24.93 -23.21
C GLU A 165 -15.09 -24.24 -21.84
N GLU A 166 -14.20 -23.27 -21.71
CA GLU A 166 -13.99 -22.45 -20.52
C GLU A 166 -15.23 -21.63 -20.11
N CYS A 167 -16.16 -21.40 -21.06
CA CYS A 167 -17.44 -20.77 -20.82
C CYS A 167 -18.49 -21.74 -20.25
N LEU A 168 -18.17 -23.03 -20.14
CA LEU A 168 -19.10 -24.09 -19.73
C LEU A 168 -18.68 -24.65 -18.34
N GLY A 169 -19.60 -24.70 -17.42
CA GLY A 169 -19.54 -25.68 -16.35
C GLY A 169 -18.91 -25.30 -15.01
N VAL A 170 -18.84 -24.03 -14.60
CA VAL A 170 -18.41 -23.66 -13.24
C VAL A 170 -19.56 -23.12 -12.40
N GLU A 171 -19.66 -23.51 -11.12
CA GLU A 171 -20.62 -22.98 -10.17
C GLU A 171 -20.40 -21.47 -9.95
N PRO A 172 -21.32 -20.58 -10.35
CA PRO A 172 -21.09 -19.12 -10.35
C PRO A 172 -20.92 -18.52 -8.94
N SER A 173 -21.47 -19.18 -7.90
CA SER A 173 -21.60 -18.62 -6.54
C SER A 173 -20.27 -18.23 -5.87
N TRP A 174 -19.17 -18.87 -6.23
CA TRP A 174 -17.85 -18.63 -5.63
C TRP A 174 -16.91 -17.77 -6.49
N LEU A 175 -17.30 -17.49 -7.72
CA LEU A 175 -16.49 -16.68 -8.63
C LEU A 175 -16.68 -15.18 -8.37
N SER A 176 -17.85 -14.77 -7.87
CA SER A 176 -18.12 -13.38 -7.50
C SER A 176 -17.73 -13.12 -6.06
N GLN A 177 -16.50 -12.68 -5.84
CA GLN A 177 -15.99 -12.35 -4.51
C GLN A 177 -16.07 -10.83 -4.27
N PRO A 178 -16.80 -10.37 -3.20
CA PRO A 178 -16.89 -8.94 -2.92
C PRO A 178 -15.55 -8.38 -2.47
N ALA A 179 -15.31 -7.10 -2.75
CA ALA A 179 -14.06 -6.43 -2.38
C ALA A 179 -13.78 -6.46 -0.86
N ALA A 180 -14.81 -6.57 -0.03
CA ALA A 180 -14.67 -6.70 1.43
C ALA A 180 -14.20 -8.08 1.91
N LEU A 181 -14.17 -9.09 1.03
CA LEU A 181 -13.92 -10.48 1.42
C LEU A 181 -12.61 -10.69 2.18
N PRO A 182 -11.44 -10.13 1.77
CA PRO A 182 -10.19 -10.36 2.50
C PRO A 182 -10.24 -9.96 3.97
N ALA A 183 -10.82 -8.80 4.31
CA ALA A 183 -10.96 -8.36 5.70
C ALA A 183 -11.91 -9.26 6.48
N ASN A 184 -13.07 -9.61 5.89
CA ASN A 184 -14.06 -10.48 6.52
C ASN A 184 -13.54 -11.91 6.77
N LEU A 185 -12.75 -12.47 5.86
CA LEU A 185 -12.13 -13.78 6.03
C LEU A 185 -11.16 -13.80 7.20
N ILE A 186 -10.33 -12.75 7.33
CA ILE A 186 -9.41 -12.60 8.46
C ILE A 186 -10.21 -12.51 9.78
N ALA A 187 -11.22 -11.64 9.83
CA ALA A 187 -12.05 -11.51 11.01
C ALA A 187 -12.73 -12.84 11.39
N LYS A 188 -13.24 -13.57 10.42
CA LYS A 188 -13.88 -14.88 10.62
C LYS A 188 -12.85 -15.94 11.05
N ALA A 189 -11.72 -16.05 10.38
CA ALA A 189 -10.70 -17.06 10.68
C ALA A 189 -10.16 -16.92 12.11
N PHE A 190 -9.93 -15.69 12.56
CA PHE A 190 -9.32 -15.43 13.86
C PHE A 190 -10.34 -15.01 14.95
N ASN A 191 -11.64 -15.05 14.63
CA ASN A 191 -12.75 -14.71 15.53
C ASN A 191 -12.61 -13.29 16.11
N LEU A 192 -12.45 -12.29 15.22
CA LEU A 192 -12.25 -10.88 15.56
C LEU A 192 -13.59 -10.13 15.46
N GLY A 193 -13.98 -9.38 16.48
CA GLY A 193 -15.27 -8.72 16.60
C GLY A 193 -15.26 -7.19 16.45
N GLY A 194 -14.11 -6.58 16.25
CA GLY A 194 -13.97 -5.13 16.06
C GLY A 194 -14.39 -4.66 14.66
N PRO A 195 -14.19 -3.35 14.34
CA PRO A 195 -14.50 -2.81 13.01
C PRO A 195 -13.80 -3.58 11.89
N CYS A 196 -14.56 -4.01 10.86
CA CYS A 196 -14.04 -4.86 9.79
C CYS A 196 -14.53 -4.36 8.43
N PHE A 197 -13.62 -3.86 7.59
CA PHE A 197 -13.93 -3.40 6.23
C PHE A 197 -12.67 -3.26 5.37
N THR A 198 -12.89 -3.08 4.07
CA THR A 198 -11.85 -2.68 3.11
C THR A 198 -12.16 -1.30 2.54
N LEU A 199 -11.13 -0.66 2.00
CA LEU A 199 -11.24 0.61 1.29
C LEU A 199 -10.37 0.60 0.04
N ASP A 200 -10.72 1.44 -0.93
CA ASP A 200 -9.95 1.68 -2.14
C ASP A 200 -9.57 3.17 -2.23
N ALA A 201 -8.29 3.44 -2.16
CA ALA A 201 -7.63 4.72 -2.38
C ALA A 201 -6.47 4.52 -3.37
N ALA A 202 -6.67 3.66 -4.36
CA ALA A 202 -5.66 3.27 -5.34
C ALA A 202 -4.34 2.86 -4.66
N CYS A 203 -3.20 3.36 -5.16
CA CYS A 203 -1.87 3.00 -4.62
C CYS A 203 -1.60 3.53 -3.18
N ALA A 204 -2.43 4.44 -2.67
CA ALA A 204 -2.35 4.98 -1.30
C ALA A 204 -3.16 4.16 -0.28
N SER A 205 -3.93 3.15 -0.71
CA SER A 205 -4.93 2.43 0.10
C SER A 205 -4.38 1.90 1.43
N SER A 206 -3.17 1.31 1.45
CA SER A 206 -2.55 0.83 2.70
C SER A 206 -2.39 1.96 3.72
N PHE A 207 -2.01 3.17 3.29
CA PHE A 207 -1.80 4.30 4.20
C PHE A 207 -3.13 4.91 4.67
N TYR A 208 -4.16 4.92 3.81
CA TYR A 208 -5.53 5.26 4.22
C TYR A 208 -6.06 4.25 5.24
N ALA A 209 -5.78 2.96 5.06
CA ALA A 209 -6.13 1.92 6.04
C ALA A 209 -5.42 2.15 7.39
N LEU A 210 -4.12 2.48 7.38
CA LEU A 210 -3.38 2.85 8.60
C LEU A 210 -3.98 4.08 9.29
N LYS A 211 -4.41 5.11 8.52
CA LYS A 211 -5.05 6.30 9.08
C LYS A 211 -6.37 5.96 9.77
N LEU A 212 -7.26 5.22 9.09
CA LEU A 212 -8.55 4.83 9.66
C LEU A 212 -8.40 3.88 10.85
N ALA A 213 -7.40 3.00 10.84
CA ALA A 213 -7.04 2.16 11.97
C ALA A 213 -6.54 3.00 13.16
N SER A 214 -5.69 3.99 12.89
CA SER A 214 -5.22 4.93 13.91
C SER A 214 -6.37 5.72 14.54
N ASP A 215 -7.35 6.16 13.74
CA ASP A 215 -8.55 6.83 14.22
C ASP A 215 -9.43 5.90 15.07
N ALA A 216 -9.62 4.64 14.64
CA ALA A 216 -10.37 3.65 15.41
C ALA A 216 -9.73 3.39 16.79
N LEU A 217 -8.40 3.36 16.86
CA LEU A 217 -7.64 3.23 18.11
C LEU A 217 -7.74 4.50 18.97
N TYR A 218 -7.56 5.66 18.36
CA TYR A 218 -7.63 6.96 19.05
C TYR A 218 -8.98 7.17 19.70
N TYR A 219 -10.08 6.94 18.96
CA TYR A 219 -11.44 7.05 19.49
C TYR A 219 -11.91 5.82 20.30
N ARG A 220 -11.00 4.93 20.67
CA ARG A 220 -11.28 3.72 21.47
C ARG A 220 -12.40 2.82 20.89
N ARG A 221 -12.59 2.82 19.58
CA ARG A 221 -13.52 1.91 18.87
C ARG A 221 -12.96 0.49 18.77
N ALA A 222 -11.63 0.37 18.87
CA ALA A 222 -10.89 -0.89 18.95
C ALA A 222 -9.72 -0.73 19.92
N ASP A 223 -9.17 -1.85 20.42
CA ASP A 223 -7.96 -1.85 21.24
C ASP A 223 -6.74 -2.36 20.49
N ALA A 224 -6.97 -3.08 19.41
CA ALA A 224 -5.96 -3.41 18.40
C ALA A 224 -6.61 -3.44 17.02
N VAL A 225 -5.83 -3.17 15.96
CA VAL A 225 -6.32 -3.23 14.57
C VAL A 225 -5.26 -3.86 13.67
N LEU A 226 -5.68 -4.86 12.90
CA LEU A 226 -4.92 -5.32 11.74
C LEU A 226 -5.16 -4.35 10.60
N ALA A 227 -4.12 -3.66 10.17
CA ALA A 227 -4.19 -2.65 9.10
C ALA A 227 -3.08 -2.84 8.08
N GLY A 228 -3.35 -2.46 6.84
CA GLY A 228 -2.40 -2.59 5.74
C GLY A 228 -3.09 -2.70 4.40
N GLY A 229 -2.58 -3.53 3.50
CA GLY A 229 -3.18 -3.70 2.18
C GLY A 229 -2.97 -5.07 1.57
N VAL A 230 -3.89 -5.42 0.70
CA VAL A 230 -3.91 -6.67 -0.08
C VAL A 230 -4.05 -6.32 -1.55
N SER A 231 -3.28 -6.97 -2.41
CA SER A 231 -3.37 -6.89 -3.87
C SER A 231 -3.33 -8.29 -4.47
N GLY A 232 -4.40 -8.70 -5.09
CA GLY A 232 -4.57 -10.01 -5.74
C GLY A 232 -5.51 -9.92 -6.92
N ALA A 233 -5.53 -8.78 -7.61
CA ALA A 233 -6.23 -8.62 -8.88
C ALA A 233 -5.67 -9.59 -9.94
N ASP A 234 -6.48 -9.95 -10.91
CA ASP A 234 -6.02 -10.77 -12.04
C ASP A 234 -4.82 -10.13 -12.73
N SER A 235 -3.74 -10.89 -12.82
CA SER A 235 -2.46 -10.35 -13.29
C SER A 235 -2.46 -10.03 -14.78
N LEU A 236 -3.20 -10.78 -15.62
CA LEU A 236 -3.35 -10.46 -17.03
C LEU A 236 -4.15 -9.16 -17.21
N TYR A 237 -5.25 -9.00 -16.46
CA TYR A 237 -6.06 -7.77 -16.49
C TYR A 237 -5.20 -6.55 -16.13
N THR A 238 -4.39 -6.63 -15.07
CA THR A 238 -3.54 -5.51 -14.63
C THR A 238 -2.42 -5.22 -15.63
N HIS A 239 -1.76 -6.24 -16.18
CA HIS A 239 -0.75 -6.05 -17.24
C HIS A 239 -1.35 -5.40 -18.48
N MET A 240 -2.51 -5.87 -18.92
CA MET A 240 -3.23 -5.29 -20.07
C MET A 240 -3.60 -3.84 -19.80
N GLY A 241 -4.22 -3.56 -18.67
CA GLY A 241 -4.62 -2.21 -18.29
C GLY A 241 -3.45 -1.23 -18.25
N PHE A 242 -2.35 -1.56 -17.55
CA PHE A 242 -1.17 -0.68 -17.51
C PHE A 242 -0.44 -0.57 -18.86
N SER A 243 -0.53 -1.59 -19.71
CA SER A 243 0.00 -1.48 -21.09
C SER A 243 -0.82 -0.48 -21.91
N GLN A 244 -2.15 -0.54 -21.85
CA GLN A 244 -3.03 0.39 -22.56
C GLN A 244 -2.87 1.83 -22.04
N LEU A 245 -2.60 2.01 -20.75
CA LEU A 245 -2.26 3.29 -20.14
C LEU A 245 -0.83 3.76 -20.47
N ARG A 246 -0.03 2.96 -21.17
CA ARG A 246 1.39 3.21 -21.48
C ARG A 246 2.23 3.45 -20.22
N ALA A 247 1.85 2.82 -19.12
CA ALA A 247 2.52 2.93 -17.83
C ALA A 247 3.37 1.70 -17.49
N LEU A 248 3.10 0.55 -18.14
CA LEU A 248 3.88 -0.68 -17.93
C LEU A 248 5.23 -0.60 -18.64
N SER A 249 6.30 -1.03 -17.97
CA SER A 249 7.67 -1.05 -18.51
C SER A 249 7.77 -1.95 -19.74
N MET A 250 8.38 -1.46 -20.80
CA MET A 250 8.72 -2.26 -21.98
C MET A 250 9.95 -3.15 -21.75
N SER A 251 10.89 -2.69 -20.91
CA SER A 251 12.09 -3.46 -20.57
C SER A 251 11.83 -4.59 -19.57
N GLY A 252 10.62 -4.65 -18.97
CA GLY A 252 10.28 -5.63 -17.94
C GLY A 252 11.04 -5.43 -16.62
N ASN A 253 11.41 -4.18 -16.31
CA ASN A 253 12.15 -3.84 -15.10
C ASN A 253 11.51 -2.66 -14.38
N CYS A 254 11.45 -2.73 -13.04
CA CYS A 254 11.07 -1.61 -12.20
C CYS A 254 12.34 -0.89 -11.72
N ARG A 255 12.57 0.35 -12.17
CA ARG A 255 13.80 1.12 -11.89
C ARG A 255 13.49 2.52 -11.35
N PRO A 256 13.10 2.63 -10.08
CA PRO A 256 12.83 3.92 -9.45
C PRO A 256 14.04 4.87 -9.52
N PHE A 257 13.79 6.13 -9.93
CA PHE A 257 14.76 7.20 -10.07
C PHE A 257 15.89 6.97 -11.09
N ASP A 258 16.02 5.77 -11.65
CA ASP A 258 17.11 5.42 -12.57
C ASP A 258 16.88 6.02 -13.97
N HIS A 259 17.96 6.40 -14.65
CA HIS A 259 17.92 6.95 -16.00
C HIS A 259 17.36 5.97 -17.06
N ARG A 260 17.35 4.67 -16.75
CA ARG A 260 16.76 3.61 -17.58
C ARG A 260 15.31 3.29 -17.21
N GLY A 261 14.71 4.03 -16.26
CA GLY A 261 13.32 3.88 -15.88
C GLY A 261 12.42 4.15 -17.10
N ASP A 262 11.54 3.20 -17.43
CA ASP A 262 10.68 3.24 -18.61
C ASP A 262 9.21 2.87 -18.30
N GLY A 263 8.88 2.67 -17.04
CA GLY A 263 7.54 2.32 -16.61
C GLY A 263 7.54 1.52 -15.32
N LEU A 264 6.34 1.29 -14.80
CA LEU A 264 6.12 0.43 -13.64
C LEU A 264 6.10 -1.05 -14.03
N MET A 265 6.26 -1.91 -13.03
CA MET A 265 6.04 -3.35 -13.13
C MET A 265 4.99 -3.78 -12.11
N VAL A 266 4.00 -4.57 -12.55
CA VAL A 266 2.95 -5.06 -11.66
C VAL A 266 3.47 -6.12 -10.71
N GLY A 267 3.02 -6.05 -9.45
CA GLY A 267 3.26 -7.05 -8.42
C GLY A 267 1.97 -7.38 -7.66
N GLU A 268 2.04 -8.41 -6.84
CA GLU A 268 0.92 -8.88 -6.01
C GLU A 268 1.40 -9.27 -4.62
N GLY A 269 0.48 -9.37 -3.66
CA GLY A 269 0.79 -9.76 -2.29
C GLY A 269 0.00 -8.99 -1.24
N ALA A 270 0.45 -9.08 0.00
CA ALA A 270 -0.14 -8.39 1.14
C ALA A 270 0.91 -7.97 2.17
N GLY A 271 0.68 -6.84 2.83
CA GLY A 271 1.41 -6.41 4.03
C GLY A 271 0.41 -5.94 5.09
N ILE A 272 0.40 -6.60 6.24
CA ILE A 272 -0.55 -6.36 7.33
C ILE A 272 0.19 -6.20 8.65
N PHE A 273 -0.22 -5.21 9.43
CA PHE A 273 0.43 -4.80 10.67
C PHE A 273 -0.58 -4.80 11.80
N LEU A 274 -0.19 -5.29 12.97
CA LEU A 274 -0.96 -5.18 14.19
C LEU A 274 -0.62 -3.85 14.87
N LEU A 275 -1.61 -2.99 14.98
CA LEU A 275 -1.52 -1.65 15.54
C LEU A 275 -2.18 -1.59 16.91
N LYS A 276 -1.57 -0.86 17.85
CA LYS A 276 -2.13 -0.53 19.17
C LYS A 276 -1.85 0.93 19.52
N ARG A 277 -2.63 1.53 20.40
CA ARG A 277 -2.22 2.80 21.02
C ARG A 277 -0.85 2.60 21.69
N LEU A 278 0.04 3.59 21.57
CA LEU A 278 1.41 3.44 22.09
C LEU A 278 1.42 3.10 23.56
N GLN A 279 0.62 3.77 24.40
CA GLN A 279 0.58 3.51 25.84
C GLN A 279 0.10 2.09 26.15
N ASP A 280 -0.95 1.61 25.46
CA ASP A 280 -1.46 0.24 25.65
C ASP A 280 -0.42 -0.82 25.27
N ALA A 281 0.40 -0.55 24.26
CA ALA A 281 1.50 -1.44 23.88
C ALA A 281 2.61 -1.48 24.94
N ILE A 282 2.96 -0.31 25.50
CA ILE A 282 3.94 -0.19 26.60
C ILE A 282 3.43 -0.93 27.84
N ASP A 283 2.19 -0.68 28.26
CA ASP A 283 1.59 -1.28 29.45
C ASP A 283 1.45 -2.81 29.31
N ALA A 284 1.22 -3.30 28.10
CA ALA A 284 1.18 -4.73 27.79
C ALA A 284 2.56 -5.38 27.66
N GLY A 285 3.64 -4.60 27.69
CA GLY A 285 5.00 -5.11 27.45
C GLY A 285 5.21 -5.66 26.04
N ASP A 286 4.50 -5.11 25.05
CA ASP A 286 4.66 -5.53 23.66
C ASP A 286 6.01 -5.09 23.09
N GLU A 287 6.60 -5.93 22.25
CA GLU A 287 7.67 -5.47 21.35
C GLU A 287 7.11 -4.46 20.38
N ILE A 288 7.72 -3.28 20.29
CA ILE A 288 7.32 -2.19 19.39
C ILE A 288 8.32 -2.12 18.25
N LEU A 289 7.88 -2.50 17.04
CA LEU A 289 8.70 -2.52 15.83
C LEU A 289 8.95 -1.12 15.27
N GLY A 290 8.05 -0.19 15.56
CA GLY A 290 8.11 1.20 15.16
C GLY A 290 6.88 1.95 15.64
N VAL A 291 6.93 3.29 15.60
CA VAL A 291 5.84 4.17 16.03
C VAL A 291 5.42 5.06 14.88
N ILE A 292 4.15 5.03 14.51
CA ILE A 292 3.57 5.99 13.56
C ILE A 292 3.40 7.32 14.28
N ARG A 293 3.98 8.39 13.72
CA ARG A 293 4.03 9.72 14.31
C ARG A 293 3.08 10.70 13.63
N GLY A 294 2.70 10.44 12.39
CA GLY A 294 1.80 11.28 11.62
C GLY A 294 1.42 10.63 10.31
N ILE A 295 0.19 10.89 9.85
CA ILE A 295 -0.33 10.44 8.56
C ILE A 295 -1.06 11.60 7.90
N GLY A 296 -0.44 12.20 6.89
CA GLY A 296 -1.05 13.25 6.09
C GLY A 296 -1.71 12.67 4.85
N LEU A 297 -2.92 13.10 4.59
CA LEU A 297 -3.73 12.73 3.43
C LEU A 297 -4.11 13.96 2.64
N SER A 298 -4.20 13.84 1.32
CA SER A 298 -4.73 14.89 0.45
C SER A 298 -5.26 14.32 -0.85
N ASN A 299 -5.88 15.18 -1.64
CA ASN A 299 -6.28 14.87 -3.01
C ASN A 299 -5.88 16.02 -3.94
N ASP A 300 -5.42 15.72 -5.15
CA ASP A 300 -5.05 16.74 -6.14
C ASP A 300 -6.26 17.61 -6.48
N ILE A 301 -6.10 18.94 -6.49
CA ILE A 301 -7.14 19.90 -6.87
C ILE A 301 -7.10 20.14 -8.38
N GLY A 302 -5.93 20.10 -8.96
CA GLY A 302 -5.69 20.29 -10.40
C GLY A 302 -4.85 19.16 -10.97
N GLY A 303 -4.82 19.03 -12.29
CA GLY A 303 -4.04 18.01 -12.98
C GLY A 303 -4.90 16.99 -13.71
N GLY A 304 -4.25 16.04 -14.40
CA GLY A 304 -4.91 14.96 -15.12
C GLY A 304 -5.09 13.72 -14.25
N LEU A 305 -6.04 12.85 -14.61
CA LEU A 305 -6.34 11.61 -13.90
C LEU A 305 -5.10 10.72 -13.67
N LEU A 306 -4.18 10.72 -14.63
CA LEU A 306 -2.99 9.86 -14.63
C LEU A 306 -1.68 10.64 -14.36
N ALA A 307 -1.72 11.98 -14.34
CA ALA A 307 -0.54 12.81 -14.14
C ALA A 307 -0.50 13.28 -12.68
N PRO A 308 0.55 12.93 -11.92
CA PRO A 308 0.67 13.35 -10.53
C PRO A 308 0.86 14.87 -10.43
N ASN A 309 0.34 15.47 -9.35
CA ASN A 309 0.49 16.89 -9.07
C ASN A 309 1.30 17.12 -7.78
N SER A 310 2.38 17.89 -7.90
CA SER A 310 3.25 18.22 -6.78
C SER A 310 2.51 18.95 -5.64
N GLU A 311 1.50 19.77 -5.95
CA GLU A 311 0.72 20.52 -4.94
C GLU A 311 0.00 19.59 -3.96
N GLY A 312 -0.70 18.55 -4.48
CA GLY A 312 -1.37 17.56 -3.65
C GLY A 312 -0.38 16.75 -2.81
N GLN A 313 0.72 16.29 -3.42
CA GLN A 313 1.79 15.59 -2.69
C GLN A 313 2.33 16.42 -1.53
N LEU A 314 2.63 17.72 -1.78
CA LEU A 314 3.10 18.64 -0.75
C LEU A 314 2.10 18.83 0.39
N ARG A 315 0.79 18.89 0.10
CA ARG A 315 -0.23 18.98 1.15
C ARG A 315 -0.25 17.76 2.06
N ALA A 316 -0.19 16.55 1.47
CA ALA A 316 -0.11 15.32 2.26
C ALA A 316 1.16 15.28 3.13
N MET A 317 2.32 15.62 2.55
CA MET A 317 3.59 15.67 3.27
C MET A 317 3.51 16.69 4.43
N ARG A 318 3.14 17.95 4.16
CA ARG A 318 3.04 19.02 5.18
C ARG A 318 2.10 18.64 6.31
N ALA A 319 0.95 18.02 6.00
CA ALA A 319 0.00 17.55 7.01
C ALA A 319 0.60 16.51 7.95
N ALA A 320 1.38 15.55 7.43
CA ALA A 320 2.05 14.55 8.27
C ALA A 320 3.10 15.18 9.20
N TYR A 321 3.92 16.09 8.70
CA TYR A 321 4.91 16.79 9.51
C TYR A 321 4.27 17.69 10.57
N GLN A 322 3.21 18.41 10.22
CA GLN A 322 2.45 19.25 11.17
C GLN A 322 1.88 18.40 12.32
N GLN A 323 1.27 17.25 12.02
CA GLN A 323 0.69 16.35 13.01
C GLN A 323 1.75 15.74 13.96
N SER A 324 2.94 15.46 13.47
CA SER A 324 4.01 14.81 14.23
C SER A 324 4.87 15.78 15.05
N GLY A 325 4.87 17.07 14.69
CA GLY A 325 5.83 18.06 15.19
C GLY A 325 7.27 17.84 14.71
N LEU A 326 7.50 16.89 13.78
CA LEU A 326 8.81 16.63 13.16
C LEU A 326 9.06 17.60 12.00
N LYS A 327 10.34 17.80 11.69
CA LYS A 327 10.78 18.55 10.51
C LYS A 327 11.18 17.58 9.38
N PRO A 328 11.06 17.97 8.11
CA PRO A 328 11.58 17.18 7.01
C PRO A 328 13.06 16.79 7.21
N SER A 329 13.89 17.70 7.70
CA SER A 329 15.30 17.47 8.00
C SER A 329 15.58 16.47 9.12
N ASP A 330 14.57 16.04 9.88
CA ASP A 330 14.69 14.98 10.90
C ASP A 330 14.66 13.56 10.31
N ILE A 331 14.31 13.42 9.02
CA ILE A 331 14.15 12.13 8.37
C ILE A 331 15.47 11.62 7.78
N ASP A 332 15.73 10.34 7.97
CA ASP A 332 16.94 9.66 7.49
C ASP A 332 16.69 8.84 6.22
N LEU A 333 15.47 8.30 6.07
CA LEU A 333 15.03 7.45 4.97
C LEU A 333 13.66 7.86 4.47
N ILE A 334 13.48 7.99 3.16
CA ILE A 334 12.16 8.12 2.53
C ILE A 334 11.93 6.92 1.62
N GLU A 335 10.95 6.09 1.98
CA GLU A 335 10.37 5.09 1.10
C GLU A 335 9.41 5.79 0.16
N CYS A 336 9.85 5.99 -1.07
CA CYS A 336 9.14 6.77 -2.07
C CYS A 336 8.03 5.99 -2.77
N HIS A 337 7.06 6.71 -3.30
CA HIS A 337 6.10 6.11 -4.23
C HIS A 337 6.76 5.62 -5.50
N ALA A 338 7.85 6.25 -5.92
CA ALA A 338 8.58 6.03 -7.16
C ALA A 338 8.45 4.61 -7.73
N ALA A 339 7.88 4.50 -8.92
CA ALA A 339 7.54 3.24 -9.58
C ALA A 339 8.39 2.97 -10.84
N GLY A 340 9.41 3.80 -11.11
CA GLY A 340 10.23 3.72 -12.32
C GLY A 340 9.59 4.42 -13.52
N THR A 341 8.57 5.25 -13.30
CA THR A 341 7.96 6.11 -14.33
C THR A 341 8.66 7.46 -14.34
N PRO A 342 9.34 7.86 -15.43
CA PRO A 342 10.18 9.08 -15.44
C PRO A 342 9.47 10.35 -14.97
N VAL A 343 8.20 10.51 -15.38
CA VAL A 343 7.38 11.67 -15.00
C VAL A 343 7.00 11.62 -13.51
N GLY A 344 6.51 10.48 -13.06
CA GLY A 344 6.07 10.29 -11.67
C GLY A 344 7.21 10.46 -10.67
N ASP A 345 8.34 9.80 -10.94
CA ASP A 345 9.54 9.86 -10.11
C ASP A 345 10.12 11.28 -10.05
N GLY A 346 10.07 12.02 -11.18
CA GLY A 346 10.51 13.40 -11.26
C GLY A 346 9.62 14.38 -10.48
N VAL A 347 8.29 14.20 -10.52
CA VAL A 347 7.33 15.03 -9.76
C VAL A 347 7.49 14.79 -8.27
N GLU A 348 7.59 13.53 -7.83
CA GLU A 348 7.82 13.19 -6.42
C GLU A 348 9.14 13.76 -5.90
N PHE A 349 10.23 13.61 -6.66
CA PHE A 349 11.52 14.22 -6.30
C PHE A 349 11.40 15.74 -6.15
N SER A 350 10.72 16.40 -7.08
CA SER A 350 10.52 17.87 -7.04
C SER A 350 9.70 18.29 -5.82
N SER A 351 8.69 17.51 -5.46
CA SER A 351 7.86 17.75 -4.25
C SER A 351 8.69 17.62 -2.97
N MET A 352 9.53 16.58 -2.87
CA MET A 352 10.44 16.42 -1.72
C MET A 352 11.46 17.56 -1.66
N ALA A 353 12.04 17.94 -2.79
CA ALA A 353 13.02 19.04 -2.85
C ALA A 353 12.40 20.38 -2.43
N GLU A 354 11.17 20.68 -2.85
CA GLU A 354 10.45 21.90 -2.43
C GLU A 354 10.09 21.87 -0.94
N LEU A 355 9.69 20.71 -0.40
CA LEU A 355 9.41 20.54 1.02
C LEU A 355 10.65 20.82 1.89
N TRP A 356 11.82 20.39 1.44
CA TRP A 356 13.10 20.54 2.14
C TRP A 356 13.77 21.90 1.94
N LYS A 357 13.30 22.73 1.01
CA LYS A 357 13.93 23.99 0.61
C LYS A 357 14.18 24.97 1.74
N SER A 358 13.29 25.01 2.73
CA SER A 358 13.39 25.87 3.93
C SER A 358 14.17 25.23 5.07
N GLU A 359 14.57 23.97 4.93
CA GLU A 359 15.27 23.23 5.96
C GLU A 359 16.79 23.45 5.91
N SER A 360 17.42 23.39 7.08
CA SER A 360 18.87 23.29 7.16
C SER A 360 19.28 21.82 7.07
N TYR A 361 19.95 21.42 6.00
CA TYR A 361 20.37 20.05 5.79
C TYR A 361 21.80 19.94 5.26
N LYS A 362 22.40 18.76 5.41
CA LYS A 362 23.65 18.39 4.74
C LYS A 362 23.34 17.72 3.40
N ALA A 363 24.18 17.94 2.40
CA ALA A 363 24.07 17.20 1.14
C ALA A 363 24.12 15.69 1.41
N ASN A 364 23.29 14.91 0.71
CA ASN A 364 23.18 13.45 0.86
C ASN A 364 22.79 12.97 2.25
N GLN A 365 22.10 13.79 3.05
CA GLN A 365 21.69 13.48 4.43
C GLN A 365 20.65 12.36 4.47
N CYS A 366 19.68 12.36 3.56
CA CYS A 366 18.53 11.47 3.56
C CYS A 366 18.63 10.46 2.41
N VAL A 367 18.42 9.18 2.75
CA VAL A 367 18.32 8.12 1.73
C VAL A 367 16.93 8.10 1.14
N ILE A 368 16.81 8.03 -0.17
CA ILE A 368 15.56 7.80 -0.88
C ILE A 368 15.63 6.51 -1.66
N GLY A 369 14.50 5.81 -1.80
CA GLY A 369 14.42 4.57 -2.56
C GLY A 369 12.99 4.05 -2.63
N SER A 370 12.80 2.91 -3.29
CA SER A 370 11.48 2.28 -3.40
C SER A 370 11.58 0.76 -3.43
N VAL A 371 10.78 0.10 -2.56
CA VAL A 371 10.65 -1.36 -2.51
C VAL A 371 10.08 -1.94 -3.81
N LYS A 372 9.47 -1.10 -4.63
CA LYS A 372 8.94 -1.52 -5.94
C LYS A 372 10.03 -2.03 -6.88
N SER A 373 11.28 -1.62 -6.67
CA SER A 373 12.43 -2.20 -7.36
C SER A 373 12.66 -3.68 -7.01
N ASN A 374 12.18 -4.15 -5.86
CA ASN A 374 12.38 -5.52 -5.37
C ASN A 374 11.15 -6.42 -5.62
N VAL A 375 9.92 -5.91 -5.40
CA VAL A 375 8.67 -6.69 -5.42
C VAL A 375 7.62 -6.14 -6.39
N GLY A 376 7.96 -5.14 -7.21
CA GLY A 376 7.05 -4.49 -8.15
C GLY A 376 6.06 -3.54 -7.47
N HIS A 377 5.19 -2.96 -8.28
CA HIS A 377 4.09 -2.13 -7.80
C HIS A 377 2.91 -3.02 -7.39
N VAL A 378 2.79 -3.29 -6.11
CA VAL A 378 1.75 -4.15 -5.54
C VAL A 378 0.45 -3.39 -5.24
N LEU A 379 0.11 -2.39 -6.03
CA LEU A 379 -1.15 -1.61 -6.01
C LEU A 379 -1.56 -1.18 -4.59
N THR A 380 -2.71 -1.64 -4.11
CA THR A 380 -3.25 -1.33 -2.78
C THR A 380 -2.38 -1.82 -1.61
N ALA A 381 -1.53 -2.82 -1.84
CA ALA A 381 -0.56 -3.31 -0.86
C ALA A 381 0.80 -2.57 -0.90
N ALA A 382 0.99 -1.58 -1.81
CA ALA A 382 2.27 -0.92 -2.01
C ALA A 382 2.80 -0.22 -0.75
N GLY A 383 1.93 0.49 -0.02
CA GLY A 383 2.30 1.09 1.26
C GLY A 383 2.65 0.05 2.32
N GLY A 384 1.99 -1.12 2.28
CA GLY A 384 2.32 -2.25 3.15
C GLY A 384 3.72 -2.81 2.86
N ALA A 385 4.09 -2.97 1.59
CA ALA A 385 5.44 -3.41 1.20
C ALA A 385 6.52 -2.40 1.66
N GLY A 386 6.26 -1.10 1.45
CA GLY A 386 7.16 -0.02 1.90
C GLY A 386 7.34 0.00 3.41
N LEU A 387 6.24 -0.11 4.17
CA LEU A 387 6.28 -0.14 5.63
C LEU A 387 7.02 -1.37 6.15
N ALA A 388 6.78 -2.55 5.57
CA ALA A 388 7.51 -3.78 5.92
C ALA A 388 9.03 -3.62 5.73
N LYS A 389 9.46 -3.03 4.60
CA LYS A 389 10.88 -2.70 4.34
C LYS A 389 11.46 -1.74 5.38
N VAL A 390 10.74 -0.67 5.72
CA VAL A 390 11.17 0.33 6.71
C VAL A 390 11.32 -0.31 8.09
N LEU A 391 10.33 -1.07 8.55
CA LEU A 391 10.39 -1.76 9.85
C LEU A 391 11.54 -2.77 9.91
N ALA A 392 11.78 -3.52 8.83
CA ALA A 392 12.90 -4.43 8.72
C ALA A 392 14.25 -3.70 8.80
N GLY A 393 14.37 -2.53 8.16
CA GLY A 393 15.56 -1.66 8.23
C GLY A 393 15.78 -1.09 9.63
N LEU A 394 14.72 -0.62 10.31
CA LEU A 394 14.78 -0.12 11.69
C LEU A 394 15.27 -1.21 12.65
N SER A 395 14.67 -2.40 12.59
CA SER A 395 15.03 -3.54 13.45
C SER A 395 16.47 -3.97 13.28
N ARG A 396 17.02 -3.87 12.07
CA ARG A 396 18.41 -4.26 11.75
C ARG A 396 19.40 -3.10 11.79
N GLN A 397 18.89 -1.88 12.00
CA GLN A 397 19.70 -0.66 12.01
C GLN A 397 20.49 -0.49 10.70
N GLN A 398 19.80 -0.75 9.58
CA GLN A 398 20.38 -0.73 8.24
C GLN A 398 19.51 0.06 7.26
N LEU A 399 20.17 0.93 6.49
CA LEU A 399 19.55 1.65 5.37
C LEU A 399 19.54 0.76 4.12
N PRO A 400 18.37 0.53 3.52
CA PRO A 400 18.23 -0.37 2.39
C PRO A 400 18.69 0.26 1.07
N PRO A 401 19.23 -0.55 0.13
CA PRO A 401 19.46 -0.10 -1.24
C PRO A 401 18.16 -0.07 -2.07
N THR A 402 18.26 0.54 -3.26
CA THR A 402 17.26 0.40 -4.33
C THR A 402 17.80 -0.58 -5.37
N ALA A 403 17.07 -1.68 -5.59
CA ALA A 403 17.52 -2.73 -6.48
C ALA A 403 17.69 -2.24 -7.93
N GLY A 404 18.75 -2.67 -8.60
CA GLY A 404 19.02 -2.35 -9.99
C GLY A 404 19.31 -0.86 -10.29
N PHE A 405 19.43 0.00 -9.27
CA PHE A 405 19.78 1.41 -9.46
C PHE A 405 21.24 1.59 -9.91
N GLU A 406 21.45 2.38 -10.97
CA GLU A 406 22.77 2.69 -11.50
C GLU A 406 23.11 4.17 -11.38
N ALA A 407 22.27 5.03 -11.92
CA ALA A 407 22.43 6.49 -11.86
C ALA A 407 21.07 7.18 -12.00
N CYS A 408 20.90 8.33 -11.36
CA CYS A 408 19.69 9.12 -11.50
C CYS A 408 19.46 9.60 -12.93
N SER A 409 18.19 9.73 -13.29
CA SER A 409 17.77 10.44 -14.50
C SER A 409 18.32 11.86 -14.48
N SER A 410 18.72 12.39 -15.63
CA SER A 410 19.22 13.76 -15.78
C SER A 410 18.20 14.85 -15.38
N SER A 411 16.91 14.51 -15.37
CA SER A 411 15.83 15.37 -14.89
C SER A 411 15.81 15.52 -13.36
N ILE A 412 16.49 14.62 -12.63
CA ILE A 412 16.53 14.59 -11.16
C ILE A 412 17.83 15.21 -10.66
N LYS A 413 17.76 16.42 -10.08
CA LYS A 413 18.93 17.17 -9.60
C LYS A 413 19.39 16.67 -8.22
N ILE A 414 19.75 15.39 -8.12
CA ILE A 414 20.08 14.75 -6.85
C ILE A 414 21.38 15.29 -6.23
N ASN A 415 22.40 15.58 -7.03
CA ASN A 415 23.74 15.93 -6.55
C ASN A 415 23.80 17.23 -5.72
N SER A 416 22.82 18.13 -5.86
CA SER A 416 22.73 19.38 -5.10
C SER A 416 21.63 19.36 -4.04
N SER A 417 21.13 18.18 -3.69
CA SER A 417 20.00 18.00 -2.76
C SER A 417 20.43 17.35 -1.44
N ALA A 418 19.47 17.26 -0.51
CA ALA A 418 19.62 16.48 0.71
C ALA A 418 19.62 14.95 0.47
N PHE A 419 19.29 14.51 -0.74
CA PHE A 419 18.94 13.13 -1.03
C PHE A 419 20.06 12.35 -1.69
N ARG A 420 20.06 11.02 -1.44
CA ARG A 420 20.90 10.04 -2.12
C ARG A 420 20.18 8.72 -2.28
N VAL A 421 20.49 7.97 -3.36
CA VAL A 421 20.00 6.60 -3.57
C VAL A 421 21.14 5.63 -3.30
N LEU A 422 20.88 4.57 -2.53
CA LEU A 422 21.88 3.56 -2.19
C LEU A 422 21.88 2.41 -3.20
N LYS A 423 23.06 1.92 -3.53
CA LYS A 423 23.28 0.71 -4.33
C LYS A 423 23.53 -0.54 -3.47
N THR A 424 23.99 -0.34 -2.25
CA THR A 424 24.27 -1.39 -1.25
C THR A 424 23.76 -0.97 0.12
N VAL A 425 23.50 -1.95 0.98
CA VAL A 425 23.14 -1.71 2.38
C VAL A 425 24.19 -0.87 3.08
N GLN A 426 23.75 0.06 3.91
CA GLN A 426 24.61 0.86 4.78
C GLN A 426 24.11 0.81 6.22
N PRO A 427 24.98 1.01 7.25
CA PRO A 427 24.54 1.20 8.62
C PRO A 427 23.57 2.38 8.73
N TRP A 428 22.53 2.23 9.54
CA TRP A 428 21.61 3.31 9.89
C TRP A 428 21.95 3.79 11.29
N GLU A 429 22.90 4.69 11.37
CA GLU A 429 23.33 5.24 12.66
C GLU A 429 22.29 6.23 13.21
N ARG A 430 22.07 6.26 14.51
CA ARG A 430 21.35 7.36 15.16
C ARG A 430 22.18 8.62 15.09
N ARG A 431 21.55 9.76 14.86
CA ARG A 431 22.23 11.07 14.86
C ARG A 431 22.82 11.43 16.22
N GLN A 432 22.13 11.03 17.29
CA GLN A 432 22.57 11.07 18.69
C GLN A 432 21.92 9.87 19.40
N ALA A 433 22.45 9.48 20.54
CA ALA A 433 21.99 8.28 21.25
C ALA A 433 20.51 8.32 21.64
N ASP A 434 19.99 9.49 21.94
CA ASP A 434 18.62 9.79 22.36
C ASP A 434 17.69 10.23 21.20
N ILE A 435 18.22 10.34 19.98
CA ILE A 435 17.43 10.66 18.78
C ILE A 435 17.13 9.36 18.03
N PRO A 436 15.84 8.95 17.92
CA PRO A 436 15.46 7.75 17.21
C PRO A 436 15.68 7.90 15.71
N ARG A 437 15.91 6.78 15.02
CA ARG A 437 15.90 6.70 13.56
C ARG A 437 14.53 7.01 13.02
N ARG A 438 14.43 7.75 11.92
CA ARG A 438 13.16 8.20 11.37
C ARG A 438 13.06 7.95 9.89
N ALA A 439 11.91 7.45 9.48
CA ALA A 439 11.56 7.25 8.08
C ALA A 439 10.25 7.94 7.72
N ALA A 440 10.14 8.32 6.46
CA ALA A 440 8.91 8.75 5.83
C ALA A 440 8.53 7.77 4.71
N LEU A 441 7.23 7.64 4.44
CA LEU A 441 6.72 6.79 3.36
C LEU A 441 5.69 7.57 2.54
N SER A 442 5.78 7.49 1.23
CA SER A 442 4.87 8.16 0.30
C SER A 442 4.03 7.16 -0.50
N GLY A 443 2.75 7.45 -0.66
CA GLY A 443 1.84 6.71 -1.53
C GLY A 443 0.99 7.68 -2.33
N PHE A 444 1.16 7.69 -3.65
CA PHE A 444 0.47 8.58 -4.57
C PHE A 444 -0.27 7.74 -5.60
N GLY A 445 -1.59 7.78 -5.56
CA GLY A 445 -2.46 6.95 -6.39
C GLY A 445 -2.98 7.68 -7.62
N PHE A 446 -3.32 6.94 -8.65
CA PHE A 446 -4.09 7.45 -9.78
C PHE A 446 -5.40 8.06 -9.28
N GLY A 447 -5.82 9.17 -9.91
CA GLY A 447 -6.94 9.96 -9.43
C GLY A 447 -6.56 11.05 -8.43
N GLY A 448 -5.26 11.24 -8.17
CA GLY A 448 -4.73 12.32 -7.33
C GLY A 448 -4.84 12.06 -5.83
N ILE A 449 -4.97 10.82 -5.41
CA ILE A 449 -5.06 10.43 -3.99
C ILE A 449 -3.66 10.33 -3.41
N ASN A 450 -3.34 11.13 -2.39
CA ASN A 450 -2.01 11.24 -1.81
C ASN A 450 -2.01 10.88 -0.32
N ALA A 451 -0.96 10.19 0.11
CA ALA A 451 -0.70 9.88 1.52
C ALA A 451 0.80 9.98 1.83
N HIS A 452 1.11 10.43 3.04
CA HIS A 452 2.47 10.47 3.57
C HIS A 452 2.46 10.08 5.04
N VAL A 453 3.32 9.13 5.41
CA VAL A 453 3.35 8.53 6.75
C VAL A 453 4.74 8.73 7.35
N LEU A 454 4.79 9.14 8.62
CA LEU A 454 6.03 9.28 9.38
C LEU A 454 6.12 8.16 10.43
N VAL A 455 7.25 7.47 10.43
CA VAL A 455 7.53 6.36 11.35
C VAL A 455 8.86 6.60 12.01
N GLU A 456 8.94 6.34 13.32
CA GLU A 456 10.20 6.38 14.04
C GLU A 456 10.47 5.11 14.84
N GLU A 457 11.72 4.86 15.10
CA GLU A 457 12.21 3.83 16.00
C GLU A 457 11.68 4.06 17.43
N TRP A 458 11.33 2.98 18.13
CA TRP A 458 11.02 3.06 19.55
C TRP A 458 12.26 2.78 20.40
N ILE A 459 12.66 3.76 21.22
CA ILE A 459 13.79 3.68 22.14
C ILE A 459 13.40 4.05 23.58
N GLY A 460 12.09 4.08 23.87
CA GLY A 460 11.56 4.52 25.16
C GLY A 460 11.45 6.05 25.32
N GLN A 461 11.49 6.79 24.22
CA GLN A 461 11.35 8.25 24.23
C GLN A 461 9.96 8.71 24.71
N LYS A 462 9.93 9.82 25.42
CA LYS A 462 8.67 10.43 25.84
C LYS A 462 8.00 11.09 24.64
N LEU A 463 6.79 10.67 24.33
CA LEU A 463 5.95 11.25 23.26
C LEU A 463 4.70 11.88 23.88
N GLN A 464 4.27 13.00 23.32
CA GLN A 464 2.97 13.57 23.70
C GLN A 464 1.86 12.65 23.16
N VAL A 465 0.96 12.25 24.06
CA VAL A 465 -0.24 11.51 23.72
C VAL A 465 -1.41 12.51 23.77
N ALA A 466 -2.11 12.67 22.66
CA ALA A 466 -3.34 13.45 22.65
C ALA A 466 -4.46 12.59 23.27
N GLU A 467 -5.14 13.12 24.28
CA GLU A 467 -6.37 12.51 24.77
C GLU A 467 -7.49 12.70 23.75
N PRO A 468 -8.39 11.71 23.58
CA PRO A 468 -9.54 11.85 22.72
C PRO A 468 -10.35 13.05 23.17
N GLN A 469 -10.49 14.03 22.30
CA GLN A 469 -11.47 15.09 22.54
C GLN A 469 -12.85 14.47 22.51
N ALA A 470 -13.77 15.01 23.36
CA ALA A 470 -15.15 14.55 23.44
C ALA A 470 -15.77 14.47 22.03
N GLU A 471 -16.64 13.49 21.85
CA GLU A 471 -17.34 13.24 20.58
C GLU A 471 -17.76 14.54 19.91
N HIS A 472 -17.55 14.64 18.61
CA HIS A 472 -18.00 15.78 17.81
C HIS A 472 -19.48 16.03 18.09
N GLY A 473 -19.86 17.31 18.19
CA GLY A 473 -21.26 17.69 18.32
C GLY A 473 -22.12 17.13 17.16
N PRO A 474 -23.44 17.23 17.26
CA PRO A 474 -24.33 16.68 16.23
C PRO A 474 -24.00 17.22 14.85
N LEU A 475 -24.00 16.36 13.85
CA LEU A 475 -23.78 16.72 12.45
C LEU A 475 -25.12 17.10 11.81
N ALA A 476 -25.12 18.17 11.00
CA ALA A 476 -26.28 18.57 10.22
C ALA A 476 -26.12 18.14 8.77
N VAL A 477 -27.17 17.55 8.20
CA VAL A 477 -27.27 17.35 6.74
C VAL A 477 -27.73 18.65 6.12
N VAL A 478 -26.84 19.35 5.44
CA VAL A 478 -27.12 20.71 4.89
C VAL A 478 -27.61 20.68 3.43
N SER A 479 -27.44 19.59 2.73
CA SER A 479 -27.92 19.42 1.34
C SER A 479 -28.08 17.92 1.04
N VAL A 480 -29.12 17.62 0.25
CA VAL A 480 -29.38 16.28 -0.30
C VAL A 480 -29.67 16.41 -1.78
N ALA A 481 -29.02 15.61 -2.62
CA ALA A 481 -29.34 15.46 -4.03
C ALA A 481 -29.52 13.97 -4.33
N ALA A 482 -30.60 13.64 -5.07
CA ALA A 482 -30.89 12.29 -5.51
C ALA A 482 -31.33 12.34 -6.98
N ARG A 483 -30.89 11.36 -7.78
CA ARG A 483 -31.34 11.15 -9.14
C ARG A 483 -31.82 9.70 -9.30
N ASN A 484 -33.05 9.53 -9.76
CA ASN A 484 -33.65 8.23 -10.00
C ASN A 484 -33.52 7.83 -11.49
N ALA A 485 -33.62 6.54 -11.76
CA ALA A 485 -33.54 6.02 -13.14
C ALA A 485 -34.59 6.59 -14.11
N GLY A 486 -35.71 7.15 -13.59
CA GLY A 486 -36.75 7.83 -14.36
C GLY A 486 -36.40 9.27 -14.77
N ASP A 487 -35.32 9.85 -14.26
CA ASP A 487 -34.90 11.23 -14.58
C ASP A 487 -33.97 11.31 -15.81
N ILE A 488 -33.83 10.21 -16.55
CA ILE A 488 -33.07 10.13 -17.81
C ILE A 488 -34.09 10.25 -18.96
N SER A 489 -34.45 11.46 -19.29
CA SER A 489 -35.14 11.78 -20.57
C SER A 489 -34.19 12.49 -21.51
#